data_c4adfabd2d64927d478645e926b422be
#
_entry.id   c4adfabd2d64927d478645e926b422be
#
_cell.length_a   1.000
_cell.length_b   1.000
_cell.length_c   1.000
_cell.angle_alpha   90.00
_cell.angle_beta   90.00
_cell.angle_gamma   90.00
#
_symmetry.space_group_name_H-M   'P 1'
#
loop_
_entity.id
_entity.type
_entity.pdbx_description
1 polymer ?
#
loop_
_entity_poly.entity_id
_entity_poly.type
_entity_poly.pdbx_seq_one_letter_code
_entity_poly.pdbx_strand_id
1 'polypeptide(L)'
;SAASDVYKRQNFAQYLNMLDHCTMITGRRDLYKTNGEDVNQQIDEIKSTMGNNHPKVLFIRTAASSVKAKGSAGSVCGEMLSDLGCVNIADSDKSMLDDLSLESIVAADPDYIFVTTQGNDTQAAMKSINNLLTDNAAWNSLRAVKEGKYYVLDKKLYNIKPNARWGTAYKQLADILKQ
;
A
#
# COMPACT_ATOMS: atom_id res chain seq x y z
N SER A 1 6.20 -2.46 23.30
CA SER A 1 6.44 -1.21 24.06
C SER A 1 5.99 -0.03 23.19
N ALA A 2 5.52 1.05 23.81
CA ALA A 2 5.02 2.25 23.12
C ALA A 2 5.98 2.78 22.03
N ALA A 3 7.28 2.68 22.22
CA ALA A 3 8.31 3.07 21.25
C ALA A 3 8.30 2.19 19.97
N SER A 4 7.99 0.90 20.07
CA SER A 4 7.92 0.01 18.91
C SER A 4 6.64 0.20 18.11
N ASP A 5 5.58 0.69 18.74
CA ASP A 5 4.30 0.96 18.05
C ASP A 5 4.33 2.26 17.26
N VAL A 6 5.07 3.26 17.71
CA VAL A 6 5.30 4.51 16.97
C VAL A 6 6.03 4.26 15.65
N TYR A 7 6.94 3.28 15.61
CA TYR A 7 7.67 2.93 14.38
C TYR A 7 6.84 2.12 13.37
N LYS A 8 5.79 1.42 13.84
CA LYS A 8 5.02 0.51 12.98
C LYS A 8 3.91 1.18 12.16
N ARG A 9 3.50 2.40 12.50
CA ARG A 9 2.31 3.07 11.95
C ARG A 9 2.60 4.45 11.38
N GLN A 10 3.68 4.63 10.64
CA GLN A 10 3.92 5.94 10.04
C GLN A 10 3.17 6.07 8.71
N ASN A 11 2.13 6.90 8.74
CA ASN A 11 1.52 7.50 7.58
C ASN A 11 2.20 8.84 7.25
N PHE A 12 1.75 9.50 6.19
CA PHE A 12 2.34 10.77 5.78
C PHE A 12 2.22 11.87 6.84
N ALA A 13 1.10 11.95 7.57
CA ALA A 13 0.93 12.95 8.64
C ALA A 13 1.95 12.76 9.78
N GLN A 14 2.26 11.54 10.15
CA GLN A 14 3.30 11.23 11.14
C GLN A 14 4.71 11.55 10.62
N TYR A 15 4.97 11.30 9.33
CA TYR A 15 6.21 11.71 8.68
C TYR A 15 6.38 13.23 8.71
N LEU A 16 5.34 13.99 8.38
CA LEU A 16 5.33 15.44 8.37
C LEU A 16 5.61 16.01 9.77
N ASN A 17 4.98 15.45 10.79
CA ASN A 17 5.22 15.84 12.18
C ASN A 17 6.68 15.57 12.62
N MET A 18 7.20 14.39 12.31
CA MET A 18 8.60 14.05 12.58
C MET A 18 9.57 15.03 11.87
N LEU A 19 9.31 15.32 10.60
CA LEU A 19 10.14 16.23 9.80
C LEU A 19 10.11 17.65 10.36
N ASP A 20 8.96 18.11 10.84
CA ASP A 20 8.81 19.39 11.51
C ASP A 20 9.74 19.51 12.73
N HIS A 21 9.66 18.54 13.64
CA HIS A 21 10.53 18.51 14.82
C HIS A 21 12.01 18.43 14.48
N CYS A 22 12.39 17.55 13.54
CA CYS A 22 13.79 17.42 13.12
C CYS A 22 14.34 18.71 12.53
N THR A 23 13.56 19.40 11.69
CA THR A 23 14.00 20.63 11.04
C THR A 23 13.99 21.83 11.99
N MET A 24 13.14 21.84 13.01
CA MET A 24 13.22 22.81 14.11
C MET A 24 14.52 22.67 14.91
N ILE A 25 14.87 21.44 15.31
CA ILE A 25 16.09 21.16 16.09
C ILE A 25 17.35 21.53 15.31
N THR A 26 17.37 21.22 14.01
CA THR A 26 18.55 21.43 13.15
C THR A 26 18.61 22.83 12.53
N GLY A 27 17.58 23.67 12.68
CA GLY A 27 17.45 24.96 12.01
C GLY A 27 17.21 24.89 10.50
N ARG A 28 16.95 23.69 9.93
CA ARG A 28 16.79 23.46 8.50
C ARG A 28 15.32 23.51 8.05
N ARG A 29 14.69 24.66 8.31
CA ARG A 29 13.27 24.87 7.91
C ARG A 29 13.05 24.84 6.38
N ASP A 30 14.09 25.12 5.61
CA ASP A 30 14.11 24.93 4.17
C ASP A 30 13.74 23.48 3.76
N LEU A 31 14.23 22.49 4.52
CA LEU A 31 13.93 21.08 4.28
C LEU A 31 12.51 20.70 4.70
N TYR A 32 11.93 21.35 5.71
CA TYR A 32 10.53 21.16 6.04
C TYR A 32 9.62 21.63 4.90
N LYS A 33 9.94 22.79 4.33
CA LYS A 33 9.20 23.30 3.18
C LYS A 33 9.24 22.31 2.00
N THR A 34 10.43 21.95 1.55
CA THR A 34 10.60 21.16 0.31
C THR A 34 10.20 19.70 0.44
N ASN A 35 10.49 19.06 1.59
CA ASN A 35 10.21 17.63 1.81
C ASN A 35 8.92 17.37 2.61
N GLY A 36 8.28 18.41 3.12
CA GLY A 36 7.05 18.34 3.89
C GLY A 36 5.90 19.07 3.21
N GLU A 37 5.90 20.40 3.26
CA GLU A 37 4.78 21.22 2.77
C GLU A 37 4.55 21.05 1.27
N ASP A 38 5.58 21.11 0.45
CA ASP A 38 5.47 20.97 -1.02
C ASP A 38 5.00 19.55 -1.39
N VAL A 39 5.45 18.52 -0.63
CA VAL A 39 5.00 17.14 -0.81
C VAL A 39 3.54 16.97 -0.36
N ASN A 40 3.14 17.61 0.75
CA ASN A 40 1.74 17.61 1.19
C ASN A 40 0.83 18.21 0.13
N GLN A 41 1.20 19.36 -0.42
CA GLN A 41 0.44 19.98 -1.51
C GLN A 41 0.33 19.05 -2.72
N GLN A 42 1.43 18.42 -3.12
CA GLN A 42 1.42 17.44 -4.22
C GLN A 42 0.45 16.28 -3.95
N ILE A 43 0.43 15.74 -2.73
CA ILE A 43 -0.49 14.66 -2.35
C ILE A 43 -1.94 15.14 -2.42
N ASP A 44 -2.24 16.33 -1.91
CA ASP A 44 -3.60 16.90 -1.93
C ASP A 44 -4.08 17.14 -3.37
N GLU A 45 -3.20 17.63 -4.24
CA GLU A 45 -3.49 17.77 -5.67
C GLU A 45 -3.78 16.42 -6.32
N ILE A 46 -2.97 15.37 -6.04
CA ILE A 46 -3.20 14.02 -6.54
C ILE A 46 -4.56 13.50 -6.07
N LYS A 47 -4.87 13.61 -4.77
CA LYS A 47 -6.15 13.17 -4.20
C LYS A 47 -7.34 13.90 -4.85
N SER A 48 -7.22 15.18 -5.14
CA SER A 48 -8.27 15.95 -5.80
C SER A 48 -8.57 15.49 -7.24
N THR A 49 -7.62 14.82 -7.87
CA THR A 49 -7.80 14.25 -9.22
C THR A 49 -8.43 12.86 -9.22
N MET A 50 -8.58 12.24 -8.03
CA MET A 50 -9.27 10.97 -7.90
C MET A 50 -10.77 11.21 -7.98
N GLY A 51 -11.47 10.47 -8.83
CA GLY A 51 -12.93 10.57 -8.96
C GLY A 51 -13.64 9.95 -7.74
N ASN A 52 -14.98 10.01 -7.76
CA ASN A 52 -15.83 9.38 -6.74
C ASN A 52 -16.01 7.86 -6.96
N ASN A 53 -15.17 7.25 -7.79
CA ASN A 53 -15.12 5.82 -7.98
C ASN A 53 -14.32 5.23 -6.82
N HIS A 54 -14.95 4.46 -5.96
CA HIS A 54 -14.30 3.80 -4.84
C HIS A 54 -13.92 2.35 -5.24
N PRO A 55 -12.81 2.14 -5.99
CA PRO A 55 -12.47 0.80 -6.48
C PRO A 55 -12.15 -0.12 -5.33
N LYS A 56 -12.62 -1.36 -5.43
CA LYS A 56 -12.26 -2.41 -4.48
C LYS A 56 -10.84 -2.87 -4.75
N VAL A 57 -10.02 -2.91 -3.72
CA VAL A 57 -8.62 -3.32 -3.83
C VAL A 57 -8.30 -4.47 -2.88
N LEU A 58 -7.45 -5.37 -3.33
CA LEU A 58 -6.79 -6.36 -2.49
C LEU A 58 -5.32 -5.97 -2.38
N PHE A 59 -4.84 -5.75 -1.16
CA PHE A 59 -3.42 -5.53 -0.91
C PHE A 59 -2.80 -6.74 -0.22
N ILE A 60 -1.78 -7.33 -0.84
CA ILE A 60 -1.06 -8.53 -0.37
C ILE A 60 0.38 -8.15 -0.05
N ARG A 61 0.85 -8.65 1.09
CA ARG A 61 2.27 -8.66 1.44
C ARG A 61 2.77 -10.10 1.42
N THR A 62 3.78 -10.36 0.58
CA THR A 62 4.41 -11.67 0.46
C THR A 62 5.82 -11.67 1.01
N ALA A 63 6.19 -12.73 1.71
CA ALA A 63 7.53 -13.03 2.22
C ALA A 63 7.91 -14.46 1.81
N ALA A 64 9.14 -14.86 2.05
CA ALA A 64 9.63 -16.20 1.71
C ALA A 64 8.79 -17.34 2.32
N SER A 65 8.17 -17.11 3.49
CA SER A 65 7.41 -18.13 4.23
C SER A 65 5.96 -17.74 4.51
N SER A 66 5.47 -16.62 3.98
CA SER A 66 4.09 -16.19 4.25
C SER A 66 3.54 -15.29 3.15
N VAL A 67 2.25 -15.43 2.88
CA VAL A 67 1.47 -14.55 2.00
C VAL A 67 0.26 -14.11 2.81
N LYS A 68 0.06 -12.79 2.99
CA LYS A 68 -1.02 -12.24 3.83
C LYS A 68 -1.68 -11.05 3.16
N ALA A 69 -2.99 -10.98 3.23
CA ALA A 69 -3.71 -9.75 2.96
C ALA A 69 -3.38 -8.70 4.04
N LYS A 70 -3.41 -7.44 3.67
CA LYS A 70 -3.24 -6.29 4.54
C LYS A 70 -4.40 -5.34 4.37
N GLY A 71 -4.94 -4.87 5.48
CA GLY A 71 -5.99 -3.85 5.49
C GLY A 71 -5.48 -2.45 5.21
N SER A 72 -6.40 -1.50 5.20
CA SER A 72 -6.11 -0.08 5.04
C SER A 72 -5.28 0.46 6.19
N ALA A 73 -5.55 0.04 7.43
CA ALA A 73 -4.82 0.49 8.60
C ALA A 73 -3.54 -0.32 8.86
N GLY A 74 -2.50 0.35 9.35
CA GLY A 74 -1.29 -0.29 9.85
C GLY A 74 -0.31 -0.75 8.77
N SER A 75 -0.48 -0.31 7.53
CA SER A 75 0.47 -0.51 6.45
C SER A 75 0.58 0.73 5.57
N VAL A 76 1.79 1.06 5.13
CA VAL A 76 2.06 2.27 4.32
C VAL A 76 1.21 2.27 3.05
N CYS A 77 1.23 1.20 2.27
CA CYS A 77 0.45 1.09 1.04
C CYS A 77 -1.06 1.05 1.29
N GLY A 78 -1.52 0.33 2.32
CA GLY A 78 -2.94 0.27 2.66
C GLY A 78 -3.53 1.64 2.99
N GLU A 79 -2.79 2.45 3.78
CA GLU A 79 -3.21 3.82 4.11
C GLU A 79 -3.21 4.73 2.88
N MET A 80 -2.20 4.63 1.98
CA MET A 80 -2.19 5.38 0.72
C MET A 80 -3.38 5.03 -0.18
N LEU A 81 -3.70 3.75 -0.33
CA LEU A 81 -4.85 3.30 -1.12
C LEU A 81 -6.17 3.83 -0.54
N SER A 82 -6.31 3.79 0.78
CA SER A 82 -7.48 4.38 1.48
C SER A 82 -7.58 5.88 1.25
N ASP A 83 -6.47 6.61 1.36
CA ASP A 83 -6.41 8.04 1.09
C ASP A 83 -6.77 8.41 -0.35
N LEU A 84 -6.48 7.52 -1.31
CA LEU A 84 -6.86 7.66 -2.72
C LEU A 84 -8.30 7.21 -3.00
N GLY A 85 -9.08 6.90 -1.96
CA GLY A 85 -10.51 6.57 -2.06
C GLY A 85 -10.82 5.11 -2.35
N CYS A 86 -9.84 4.20 -2.30
CA CYS A 86 -10.06 2.78 -2.49
C CYS A 86 -10.75 2.12 -1.29
N VAL A 87 -11.52 1.08 -1.56
CA VAL A 87 -12.11 0.19 -0.54
C VAL A 87 -11.29 -1.09 -0.48
N ASN A 88 -10.56 -1.29 0.62
CA ASN A 88 -9.79 -2.51 0.81
C ASN A 88 -10.71 -3.65 1.27
N ILE A 89 -10.79 -4.73 0.49
CA ILE A 89 -11.70 -5.85 0.78
C ILE A 89 -11.36 -6.58 2.08
N ALA A 90 -10.12 -6.53 2.53
CA ALA A 90 -9.69 -7.15 3.79
C ALA A 90 -10.15 -6.38 5.04
N ASP A 91 -10.62 -5.13 4.91
CA ASP A 91 -11.12 -4.35 6.06
C ASP A 91 -12.47 -4.87 6.56
N SER A 92 -13.28 -5.44 5.69
CA SER A 92 -14.60 -5.99 6.02
C SER A 92 -14.58 -7.47 6.45
N ASP A 93 -13.49 -8.16 6.18
CA ASP A 93 -13.33 -9.60 6.47
C ASP A 93 -12.00 -9.88 7.20
N LYS A 94 -12.09 -9.98 8.53
CA LYS A 94 -10.92 -10.27 9.37
C LYS A 94 -10.26 -11.61 9.04
N SER A 95 -11.00 -12.57 8.49
CA SER A 95 -10.44 -13.87 8.10
C SER A 95 -9.40 -13.74 7.00
N MET A 96 -9.54 -12.75 6.09
CA MET A 96 -8.54 -12.45 5.08
C MET A 96 -7.21 -11.95 5.66
N LEU A 97 -7.26 -11.26 6.80
CA LEU A 97 -6.04 -10.74 7.46
C LEU A 97 -5.26 -11.83 8.17
N ASP A 98 -5.94 -12.86 8.66
CA ASP A 98 -5.36 -13.98 9.40
C ASP A 98 -4.88 -15.07 8.44
N ASP A 99 -5.74 -15.43 7.50
CA ASP A 99 -5.49 -16.44 6.46
C ASP A 99 -6.02 -15.92 5.12
N LEU A 100 -5.19 -15.96 4.07
CA LEU A 100 -5.55 -15.46 2.75
C LEU A 100 -6.61 -16.38 2.11
N SER A 101 -7.87 -16.17 2.49
CA SER A 101 -9.00 -16.95 1.99
C SER A 101 -9.28 -16.62 0.52
N LEU A 102 -8.96 -17.55 -0.38
CA LEU A 102 -9.23 -17.38 -1.80
C LEU A 102 -10.74 -17.33 -2.09
N GLU A 103 -11.54 -18.06 -1.34
CA GLU A 103 -13.01 -18.02 -1.46
C GLU A 103 -13.55 -16.62 -1.17
N SER A 104 -13.10 -16.01 -0.07
CA SER A 104 -13.49 -14.64 0.29
C SER A 104 -13.01 -13.61 -0.76
N ILE A 105 -11.79 -13.79 -1.33
CA ILE A 105 -11.28 -12.93 -2.39
C ILE A 105 -12.13 -13.03 -3.64
N VAL A 106 -12.49 -14.25 -4.06
CA VAL A 106 -13.36 -14.49 -5.24
C VAL A 106 -14.75 -13.89 -5.02
N ALA A 107 -15.32 -14.06 -3.82
CA ALA A 107 -16.63 -13.48 -3.49
C ALA A 107 -16.63 -11.95 -3.49
N ALA A 108 -15.53 -11.33 -3.05
CA ALA A 108 -15.39 -9.86 -3.03
C ALA A 108 -15.11 -9.28 -4.44
N ASP A 109 -14.48 -10.04 -5.33
CA ASP A 109 -14.06 -9.66 -6.70
C ASP A 109 -13.41 -8.26 -6.77
N PRO A 110 -12.16 -8.11 -6.32
CA PRO A 110 -11.49 -6.82 -6.31
C PRO A 110 -11.23 -6.30 -7.72
N ASP A 111 -11.28 -4.97 -7.90
CA ASP A 111 -10.98 -4.28 -9.16
C ASP A 111 -9.46 -4.26 -9.44
N TYR A 112 -8.65 -4.16 -8.38
CA TYR A 112 -7.19 -4.14 -8.45
C TYR A 112 -6.58 -5.02 -7.38
N ILE A 113 -5.43 -5.61 -7.71
CA ILE A 113 -4.62 -6.40 -6.78
C ILE A 113 -3.22 -5.82 -6.73
N PHE A 114 -2.80 -5.43 -5.53
CA PHE A 114 -1.47 -4.89 -5.27
C PHE A 114 -0.68 -5.84 -4.40
N VAL A 115 0.57 -6.06 -4.75
CA VAL A 115 1.49 -6.95 -4.03
C VAL A 115 2.76 -6.21 -3.67
N THR A 116 3.21 -6.34 -2.42
CA THR A 116 4.56 -5.93 -2.00
C THR A 116 5.32 -7.12 -1.44
N THR A 117 6.64 -7.12 -1.61
CA THR A 117 7.52 -8.13 -1.02
C THR A 117 8.08 -7.65 0.32
N GLN A 118 8.27 -8.58 1.25
CA GLN A 118 8.91 -8.35 2.54
C GLN A 118 10.17 -9.21 2.66
N GLY A 119 11.18 -8.70 3.37
CA GLY A 119 12.46 -9.39 3.55
C GLY A 119 13.45 -9.07 2.43
N ASN A 120 14.62 -9.70 2.49
CA ASN A 120 15.72 -9.44 1.54
C ASN A 120 15.65 -10.31 0.29
N ASP A 121 15.01 -11.49 0.38
CA ASP A 121 14.85 -12.40 -0.74
C ASP A 121 13.53 -12.15 -1.46
N THR A 122 13.56 -11.27 -2.44
CA THR A 122 12.39 -10.95 -3.27
C THR A 122 11.98 -12.12 -4.16
N GLN A 123 12.92 -12.96 -4.60
CA GLN A 123 12.61 -14.12 -5.45
C GLN A 123 11.84 -15.18 -4.64
N ALA A 124 12.30 -15.50 -3.43
CA ALA A 124 11.57 -16.41 -2.55
C ALA A 124 10.18 -15.88 -2.18
N ALA A 125 10.04 -14.59 -1.92
CA ALA A 125 8.75 -13.96 -1.65
C ALA A 125 7.79 -14.05 -2.85
N MET A 126 8.27 -13.78 -4.06
CA MET A 126 7.47 -13.93 -5.28
C MET A 126 7.12 -15.38 -5.58
N LYS A 127 8.04 -16.32 -5.33
CA LYS A 127 7.75 -17.76 -5.45
C LYS A 127 6.64 -18.19 -4.50
N SER A 128 6.61 -17.67 -3.27
CA SER A 128 5.56 -18.01 -2.30
C SER A 128 4.17 -17.61 -2.78
N ILE A 129 4.01 -16.40 -3.34
CA ILE A 129 2.70 -15.97 -3.87
C ILE A 129 2.34 -16.71 -5.15
N ASN A 130 3.30 -16.97 -6.02
CA ASN A 130 3.06 -17.72 -7.25
C ASN A 130 2.59 -19.15 -6.95
N ASN A 131 3.26 -19.85 -6.04
CA ASN A 131 2.85 -21.20 -5.64
C ASN A 131 1.45 -21.25 -5.00
N LEU A 132 1.06 -20.18 -4.31
CA LEU A 132 -0.23 -20.15 -3.62
C LEU A 132 -1.39 -19.76 -4.55
N LEU A 133 -1.16 -18.84 -5.48
CA LEU A 133 -2.24 -18.15 -6.19
C LEU A 133 -2.24 -18.42 -7.70
N THR A 134 -1.09 -18.31 -8.37
CA THR A 134 -1.06 -18.26 -9.85
C THR A 134 -1.46 -19.57 -10.52
N ASP A 135 -1.24 -20.70 -9.87
CA ASP A 135 -1.65 -22.01 -10.38
C ASP A 135 -3.10 -22.39 -9.99
N ASN A 136 -3.81 -21.49 -9.30
CA ASN A 136 -5.16 -21.73 -8.84
C ASN A 136 -6.20 -21.20 -9.84
N ALA A 137 -7.09 -22.07 -10.32
CA ALA A 137 -8.11 -21.72 -11.30
C ALA A 137 -9.07 -20.61 -10.79
N ALA A 138 -9.39 -20.61 -9.48
CA ALA A 138 -10.25 -19.60 -8.89
C ALA A 138 -9.57 -18.22 -8.87
N TRP A 139 -8.27 -18.16 -8.56
CA TRP A 139 -7.48 -16.93 -8.68
C TRP A 139 -7.46 -16.41 -10.11
N ASN A 140 -7.19 -17.29 -11.07
CA ASN A 140 -7.15 -16.95 -12.50
C ASN A 140 -8.53 -16.53 -13.04
N SER A 141 -9.62 -16.83 -12.35
CA SER A 141 -10.97 -16.39 -12.72
C SER A 141 -11.29 -14.96 -12.33
N LEU A 142 -10.52 -14.37 -11.38
CA LEU A 142 -10.72 -13.00 -10.93
C LEU A 142 -10.65 -12.01 -12.09
N ARG A 143 -11.54 -11.03 -12.09
CA ARG A 143 -11.58 -9.97 -13.11
C ARG A 143 -10.28 -9.17 -13.15
N ALA A 144 -9.77 -8.76 -11.99
CA ALA A 144 -8.51 -8.04 -11.89
C ALA A 144 -7.32 -8.81 -12.51
N VAL A 145 -7.28 -10.15 -12.35
CA VAL A 145 -6.22 -10.98 -12.95
C VAL A 145 -6.37 -11.06 -14.46
N LYS A 146 -7.60 -11.29 -14.96
CA LYS A 146 -7.89 -11.36 -16.40
C LYS A 146 -7.63 -10.05 -17.13
N GLU A 147 -7.90 -8.93 -16.49
CA GLU A 147 -7.70 -7.59 -17.03
C GLU A 147 -6.28 -7.06 -16.85
N GLY A 148 -5.38 -7.85 -16.23
CA GLY A 148 -4.00 -7.44 -15.98
C GLY A 148 -3.86 -6.38 -14.90
N LYS A 149 -4.87 -6.19 -14.04
CA LYS A 149 -4.87 -5.24 -12.92
C LYS A 149 -4.25 -5.86 -11.64
N TYR A 150 -3.17 -6.59 -11.85
CA TYR A 150 -2.33 -7.20 -10.82
C TYR A 150 -0.95 -6.54 -10.86
N TYR A 151 -0.57 -5.86 -9.79
CA TYR A 151 0.63 -5.03 -9.74
C TYR A 151 1.55 -5.44 -8.60
N VAL A 152 2.80 -5.74 -8.95
CA VAL A 152 3.88 -5.91 -7.96
C VAL A 152 4.56 -4.56 -7.76
N LEU A 153 4.41 -4.01 -6.56
CA LEU A 153 4.86 -2.67 -6.22
C LEU A 153 6.29 -2.68 -5.64
N ASP A 154 7.04 -1.59 -5.87
CA ASP A 154 8.37 -1.41 -5.28
C ASP A 154 8.28 -1.36 -3.74
N LYS A 155 8.91 -2.34 -3.08
CA LYS A 155 8.93 -2.43 -1.62
C LYS A 155 9.53 -1.20 -0.93
N LYS A 156 10.41 -0.46 -1.61
CA LYS A 156 11.03 0.76 -1.06
C LYS A 156 10.07 1.94 -0.99
N LEU A 157 8.97 1.88 -1.74
CA LEU A 157 7.93 2.91 -1.73
C LEU A 157 6.69 2.47 -0.92
N TYR A 158 6.40 1.17 -0.86
CA TYR A 158 5.08 0.69 -0.42
C TYR A 158 5.11 -0.29 0.75
N ASN A 159 6.23 -0.97 1.01
CA ASN A 159 6.35 -1.84 2.19
C ASN A 159 7.08 -1.16 3.35
N ILE A 160 8.03 -0.28 3.03
CA ILE A 160 8.71 0.60 3.98
C ILE A 160 8.36 2.05 3.69
N LYS A 161 8.64 2.93 4.65
CA LYS A 161 8.37 4.37 4.52
C LYS A 161 9.16 4.96 3.36
N PRO A 162 8.51 5.64 2.41
CA PRO A 162 9.20 6.21 1.25
C PRO A 162 10.04 7.45 1.58
N ASN A 163 10.00 7.96 2.83
CA ASN A 163 10.69 9.18 3.27
C ASN A 163 10.34 10.38 2.37
N ALA A 164 11.32 11.07 1.78
CA ALA A 164 11.07 12.21 0.88
C ALA A 164 10.29 11.84 -0.41
N ARG A 165 10.01 10.56 -0.68
CA ARG A 165 9.33 10.08 -1.90
C ARG A 165 7.85 9.76 -1.72
N TRP A 166 7.21 10.30 -0.68
CA TRP A 166 5.77 10.12 -0.46
C TRP A 166 4.95 10.59 -1.67
N GLY A 167 5.23 11.77 -2.21
CA GLY A 167 4.54 12.29 -3.41
C GLY A 167 4.68 11.37 -4.62
N THR A 168 5.88 10.81 -4.85
CA THR A 168 6.13 9.83 -5.92
C THR A 168 5.29 8.58 -5.72
N ALA A 169 5.20 8.06 -4.49
CA ALA A 169 4.43 6.86 -4.19
C ALA A 169 2.92 7.08 -4.42
N TYR A 170 2.35 8.19 -3.93
CA TYR A 170 0.96 8.54 -4.20
C TYR A 170 0.68 8.71 -5.69
N LYS A 171 1.57 9.40 -6.41
CA LYS A 171 1.41 9.61 -7.85
C LYS A 171 1.34 8.29 -8.63
N GLN A 172 2.27 7.37 -8.37
CA GLN A 172 2.30 6.08 -9.07
C GLN A 172 1.04 5.25 -8.79
N LEU A 173 0.54 5.20 -7.55
CA LEU A 173 -0.72 4.52 -7.25
C LEU A 173 -1.90 5.19 -7.96
N ALA A 174 -1.98 6.52 -7.92
CA ALA A 174 -3.04 7.26 -8.59
C ALA A 174 -3.03 7.04 -10.12
N ASP A 175 -1.84 6.98 -10.74
CA ASP A 175 -1.70 6.71 -12.17
C ASP A 175 -2.20 5.29 -12.53
N ILE A 176 -1.95 4.30 -11.67
CA ILE A 176 -2.49 2.94 -11.83
C ILE A 176 -4.02 2.93 -11.70
N LEU A 177 -4.56 3.60 -10.68
CA LEU A 177 -6.00 3.60 -10.39
C LEU A 177 -6.84 4.35 -11.42
N LYS A 178 -6.22 5.11 -12.33
CA LYS A 178 -6.87 5.83 -13.42
C LYS A 178 -6.87 5.07 -14.76
N GLN A 179 -6.24 3.90 -14.82
CA GLN A 179 -6.24 3.01 -15.97
C GLN A 179 -7.51 2.16 -16.01
#